data_cc811af2aec2d1116da9ba8c50c891c1
#
_entry.id   cc811af2aec2d1116da9ba8c50c891c1
#
_cell.length_a   1.000
_cell.length_b   1.000
_cell.length_c   1.000
_cell.angle_alpha   90.00
_cell.angle_beta   90.00
_cell.angle_gamma   90.00
#
_symmetry.space_group_name_H-M   'P 1'
#
loop_
_entity.id
_entity.type
_entity.pdbx_description
1 polymer ?
#
loop_
_entity_poly.entity_id
_entity_poly.type
_entity_poly.pdbx_seq_one_letter_code
_entity_poly.pdbx_strand_id
1 'polypeptide(L)'
;KEVSEITWDVEAASKGGYDHFMLKEIYEQPNGVKETLIRRLNDNGEIQLDDIKMTKEDLDKINKVYIVACGTAYHAGLVGKFAIEKFAKIPVITDIASEFRYRDPFVDENTLLILVSQSGETADTLASLRYAKERGARILSVTNVVGSSIARESDDVFYTWAGPEISVASTKAYTTQLVSFYMIALDFAIKKGTITREFYNE
;
A
#
# COMPACT_ATOMS: atom_id res chain seq x y z
N LYS A 1 -13.55 23.06 1.75
CA LYS A 1 -13.40 22.05 0.68
C LYS A 1 -12.04 22.33 0.05
N GLU A 2 -11.06 21.47 0.33
CA GLU A 2 -9.83 21.45 -0.45
C GLU A 2 -10.15 20.85 -1.81
N VAL A 3 -9.77 21.57 -2.86
CA VAL A 3 -9.86 21.09 -4.25
C VAL A 3 -8.46 20.58 -4.59
N SER A 4 -8.29 19.27 -4.70
CA SER A 4 -7.08 18.68 -5.24
C SER A 4 -7.22 18.54 -6.75
N GLU A 5 -6.23 19.02 -7.50
CA GLU A 5 -6.16 18.88 -8.94
C GLU A 5 -5.69 17.46 -9.28
N ILE A 6 -6.49 16.75 -10.06
CA ILE A 6 -6.11 15.42 -10.57
C ILE A 6 -5.28 15.66 -11.84
N THR A 7 -3.98 15.38 -11.76
CA THR A 7 -3.01 15.57 -12.84
C THR A 7 -2.90 14.40 -13.82
N TRP A 8 -3.93 13.56 -13.92
CA TRP A 8 -3.92 12.46 -14.89
C TRP A 8 -4.13 12.97 -16.30
N ASP A 9 -3.26 12.51 -17.21
CA ASP A 9 -3.42 12.75 -18.64
C ASP A 9 -4.70 12.08 -19.13
N VAL A 10 -5.55 12.85 -19.83
CA VAL A 10 -6.81 12.36 -20.42
C VAL A 10 -6.53 11.24 -21.44
N GLU A 11 -5.38 11.28 -22.14
CA GLU A 11 -4.96 10.21 -23.04
C GLU A 11 -4.65 8.90 -22.30
N ALA A 12 -4.18 8.95 -21.07
CA ALA A 12 -3.95 7.76 -20.25
C ALA A 12 -5.25 6.99 -19.94
N ALA A 13 -6.40 7.66 -19.93
CA ALA A 13 -7.72 7.07 -19.78
C ALA A 13 -8.30 6.54 -21.11
N SER A 14 -7.61 6.68 -22.24
CA SER A 14 -7.99 6.12 -23.54
C SER A 14 -7.39 4.72 -23.75
N LYS A 15 -7.92 3.95 -24.71
CA LYS A 15 -7.37 2.62 -25.04
C LYS A 15 -5.99 2.67 -25.69
N GLY A 16 -5.55 3.81 -26.21
CA GLY A 16 -4.21 4.00 -26.80
C GLY A 16 -3.84 3.02 -27.92
N GLY A 17 -4.84 2.61 -28.75
CA GLY A 17 -4.65 1.66 -29.84
C GLY A 17 -4.82 0.18 -29.47
N TYR A 18 -5.10 -0.14 -28.21
CA TYR A 18 -5.43 -1.51 -27.80
C TYR A 18 -6.93 -1.81 -27.94
N ASP A 19 -7.28 -3.05 -28.24
CA ASP A 19 -8.69 -3.46 -28.35
C ASP A 19 -9.42 -3.40 -27.01
N HIS A 20 -8.69 -3.71 -25.92
CA HIS A 20 -9.22 -3.79 -24.54
C HIS A 20 -8.36 -3.02 -23.56
N PHE A 21 -8.98 -2.36 -22.58
CA PHE A 21 -8.27 -1.69 -21.48
C PHE A 21 -7.36 -2.66 -20.70
N MET A 22 -7.83 -3.86 -20.39
CA MET A 22 -7.04 -4.85 -19.68
C MET A 22 -5.74 -5.19 -20.43
N LEU A 23 -5.80 -5.34 -21.76
CA LEU A 23 -4.59 -5.61 -22.56
C LEU A 23 -3.60 -4.43 -22.47
N LYS A 24 -4.06 -3.20 -22.60
CA LYS A 24 -3.25 -2.00 -22.40
C LYS A 24 -2.60 -2.01 -21.01
N GLU A 25 -3.39 -2.23 -19.97
CA GLU A 25 -2.95 -2.20 -18.57
C GLU A 25 -1.93 -3.31 -18.24
N ILE A 26 -2.03 -4.47 -18.90
CA ILE A 26 -0.99 -5.52 -18.83
C ILE A 26 0.35 -5.00 -19.38
N TYR A 27 0.34 -4.32 -20.52
CA TYR A 27 1.57 -3.75 -21.12
C TYR A 27 2.08 -2.51 -20.36
N GLU A 28 1.24 -1.84 -19.58
CA GLU A 28 1.63 -0.70 -18.75
C GLU A 28 2.33 -1.10 -17.43
N GLN A 29 2.36 -2.38 -17.05
CA GLN A 29 2.99 -2.84 -15.80
C GLN A 29 4.45 -2.38 -15.64
N PRO A 30 5.34 -2.48 -16.65
CA PRO A 30 6.72 -2.01 -16.51
C PRO A 30 6.81 -0.52 -16.17
N ASN A 31 5.95 0.30 -16.80
CA ASN A 31 5.89 1.72 -16.51
C ASN A 31 5.33 1.99 -15.11
N GLY A 32 4.27 1.29 -14.70
CA GLY A 32 3.71 1.39 -13.36
C GLY A 32 4.74 1.05 -12.27
N VAL A 33 5.50 -0.01 -12.45
CA VAL A 33 6.61 -0.38 -11.55
C VAL A 33 7.66 0.73 -11.49
N LYS A 34 8.09 1.25 -12.64
CA LYS A 34 9.05 2.34 -12.72
C LYS A 34 8.57 3.59 -11.97
N GLU A 35 7.33 4.02 -12.19
CA GLU A 35 6.75 5.19 -11.53
C GLU A 35 6.61 5.00 -10.01
N THR A 36 6.28 3.79 -9.57
CA THR A 36 6.22 3.45 -8.15
C THR A 36 7.61 3.56 -7.50
N LEU A 37 8.66 3.09 -8.17
CA LEU A 37 10.04 3.06 -7.66
C LEU A 37 10.69 4.46 -7.69
N ILE A 38 10.68 5.12 -8.85
CA ILE A 38 11.47 6.35 -9.05
C ILE A 38 11.08 7.48 -8.09
N ARG A 39 9.84 7.51 -7.68
CA ARG A 39 9.31 8.50 -6.72
C ARG A 39 9.69 8.21 -5.27
N ARG A 40 10.33 7.09 -5.01
CA ARG A 40 10.65 6.55 -3.69
C ARG A 40 12.12 6.20 -3.52
N LEU A 41 12.94 6.55 -4.50
CA LEU A 41 14.38 6.38 -4.45
C LEU A 41 15.04 7.77 -4.43
N ASN A 42 16.00 7.95 -3.52
CA ASN A 42 16.84 9.15 -3.53
C ASN A 42 17.94 9.02 -4.61
N ASP A 43 18.77 10.06 -4.77
CA ASP A 43 19.85 10.12 -5.76
C ASP A 43 20.89 8.98 -5.59
N ASN A 44 20.97 8.37 -4.41
CA ASN A 44 21.86 7.25 -4.11
C ASN A 44 21.20 5.88 -4.37
N GLY A 45 19.94 5.85 -4.84
CA GLY A 45 19.17 4.62 -5.04
C GLY A 45 18.58 4.01 -3.76
N GLU A 46 18.58 4.75 -2.65
CA GLU A 46 18.02 4.30 -1.39
C GLU A 46 16.53 4.62 -1.31
N ILE A 47 15.76 3.73 -0.65
CA ILE A 47 14.33 3.94 -0.44
C ILE A 47 14.11 5.14 0.50
N GLN A 48 13.28 6.07 0.06
CA GLN A 48 12.84 7.24 0.82
C GLN A 48 11.31 7.34 0.74
N LEU A 49 10.64 7.02 1.85
CA LEU A 49 9.18 7.02 1.96
C LEU A 49 8.70 8.23 2.77
N ASP A 50 8.78 9.42 2.17
CA ASP A 50 8.47 10.70 2.84
C ASP A 50 7.00 10.80 3.33
N ASP A 51 6.09 10.09 2.67
CA ASP A 51 4.68 10.03 3.03
C ASP A 51 4.39 9.06 4.20
N ILE A 52 5.38 8.28 4.63
CA ILE A 52 5.30 7.37 5.78
C ILE A 52 6.13 7.94 6.92
N LYS A 53 5.44 8.59 7.86
CA LYS A 53 6.04 9.31 8.98
C LYS A 53 6.40 8.43 10.18
N MET A 54 6.23 7.12 10.07
CA MET A 54 6.57 6.18 11.13
C MET A 54 8.06 6.22 11.43
N THR A 55 8.38 6.50 12.69
CA THR A 55 9.76 6.48 13.21
C THR A 55 10.15 5.09 13.69
N LYS A 56 11.43 4.92 14.10
CA LYS A 56 11.87 3.70 14.77
C LYS A 56 11.07 3.44 16.05
N GLU A 57 10.86 4.49 16.83
CA GLU A 57 10.13 4.43 18.12
C GLU A 57 8.67 4.02 17.92
N ASP A 58 8.04 4.44 16.82
CA ASP A 58 6.69 3.99 16.47
C ASP A 58 6.69 2.51 16.10
N LEU A 59 7.64 2.09 15.26
CA LEU A 59 7.76 0.69 14.82
C LEU A 59 8.13 -0.26 15.98
N ASP A 60 8.87 0.20 16.97
CA ASP A 60 9.23 -0.60 18.15
C ASP A 60 8.04 -0.84 19.08
N LYS A 61 7.02 0.03 19.05
CA LYS A 61 5.75 -0.15 19.78
C LYS A 61 4.82 -1.13 19.07
N ILE A 62 4.93 -1.25 17.74
CA ILE A 62 4.07 -2.15 16.97
C ILE A 62 4.41 -3.61 17.26
N ASN A 63 3.46 -4.35 17.81
CA ASN A 63 3.62 -5.76 18.16
C ASN A 63 2.99 -6.69 17.09
N LYS A 64 2.11 -6.18 16.24
CA LYS A 64 1.47 -6.91 15.13
C LYS A 64 1.03 -5.95 14.01
N VAL A 65 1.04 -6.48 12.81
CA VAL A 65 0.50 -5.81 11.62
C VAL A 65 -0.71 -6.60 11.14
N TYR A 66 -1.82 -5.91 10.86
CA TYR A 66 -2.88 -6.45 10.03
C TYR A 66 -2.76 -5.88 8.62
N ILE A 67 -2.86 -6.74 7.60
CA ILE A 67 -3.02 -6.31 6.20
C ILE A 67 -4.43 -6.69 5.78
N VAL A 68 -5.24 -5.69 5.45
CA VAL A 68 -6.67 -5.88 5.18
C VAL A 68 -7.03 -5.30 3.81
N ALA A 69 -7.63 -6.13 2.97
CA ALA A 69 -7.99 -5.78 1.61
C ALA A 69 -9.07 -6.72 1.03
N CYS A 70 -9.54 -6.42 -0.18
CA CYS A 70 -10.42 -7.28 -0.97
C CYS A 70 -9.75 -7.70 -2.30
N GLY A 71 -10.18 -8.82 -2.87
CA GLY A 71 -9.80 -9.26 -4.21
C GLY A 71 -8.29 -9.43 -4.40
N THR A 72 -7.76 -8.96 -5.52
CA THR A 72 -6.32 -9.06 -5.85
C THR A 72 -5.44 -8.31 -4.87
N ALA A 73 -5.92 -7.21 -4.29
CA ALA A 73 -5.21 -6.46 -3.25
C ALA A 73 -4.96 -7.31 -1.99
N TYR A 74 -5.90 -8.21 -1.62
CA TYR A 74 -5.69 -9.18 -0.55
C TYR A 74 -4.52 -10.12 -0.88
N HIS A 75 -4.43 -10.60 -2.13
CA HIS A 75 -3.31 -11.46 -2.55
C HIS A 75 -1.97 -10.70 -2.57
N ALA A 76 -1.96 -9.42 -2.91
CA ALA A 76 -0.77 -8.58 -2.72
C ALA A 76 -0.39 -8.49 -1.23
N GLY A 77 -1.38 -8.38 -0.35
CA GLY A 77 -1.19 -8.41 1.10
C GLY A 77 -0.56 -9.70 1.62
N LEU A 78 -0.88 -10.86 1.03
CA LEU A 78 -0.23 -12.13 1.38
C LEU A 78 1.28 -12.11 1.08
N VAL A 79 1.69 -11.51 -0.03
CA VAL A 79 3.12 -11.31 -0.35
C VAL A 79 3.74 -10.29 0.61
N GLY A 80 3.02 -9.19 0.90
CA GLY A 80 3.42 -8.18 1.88
C GLY A 80 3.69 -8.78 3.26
N LYS A 81 2.85 -9.73 3.69
CA LYS A 81 3.09 -10.50 4.93
C LYS A 81 4.46 -11.14 4.92
N PHE A 82 4.80 -11.92 3.89
CA PHE A 82 6.11 -12.58 3.81
C PHE A 82 7.27 -11.57 3.85
N ALA A 83 7.13 -10.45 3.14
CA ALA A 83 8.17 -9.43 3.09
C ALA A 83 8.37 -8.77 4.47
N ILE A 84 7.30 -8.32 5.13
CA ILE A 84 7.37 -7.65 6.43
C ILE A 84 7.88 -8.62 7.52
N GLU A 85 7.36 -9.85 7.59
CA GLU A 85 7.81 -10.85 8.55
C GLU A 85 9.28 -11.22 8.32
N LYS A 86 9.70 -11.36 7.05
CA LYS A 86 11.09 -11.72 6.70
C LYS A 86 12.07 -10.61 7.05
N PHE A 87 11.78 -9.37 6.66
CA PHE A 87 12.75 -8.27 6.75
C PHE A 87 12.57 -7.46 8.04
N ALA A 88 11.37 -7.00 8.36
CA ALA A 88 11.13 -6.16 9.52
C ALA A 88 10.90 -6.92 10.83
N LYS A 89 10.73 -8.26 10.78
CA LYS A 89 10.53 -9.14 11.94
C LYS A 89 9.32 -8.74 12.81
N ILE A 90 8.24 -8.30 12.17
CA ILE A 90 6.97 -7.98 12.84
C ILE A 90 5.94 -9.03 12.41
N PRO A 91 5.21 -9.68 13.32
CA PRO A 91 4.14 -10.63 12.98
C PRO A 91 3.05 -9.97 12.15
N VAL A 92 2.60 -10.64 11.08
CA VAL A 92 1.58 -10.11 10.17
C VAL A 92 0.40 -11.07 10.05
N ILE A 93 -0.79 -10.51 10.17
CA ILE A 93 -2.07 -11.20 9.95
C ILE A 93 -2.72 -10.58 8.71
N THR A 94 -3.09 -11.41 7.75
CA THR A 94 -3.84 -10.95 6.57
C THR A 94 -5.31 -11.30 6.72
N ASP A 95 -6.19 -10.37 6.40
CA ASP A 95 -7.64 -10.61 6.45
C ASP A 95 -8.37 -9.97 5.28
N ILE A 96 -9.55 -10.50 4.96
CA ILE A 96 -10.43 -9.95 3.94
C ILE A 96 -11.27 -8.84 4.57
N ALA A 97 -11.33 -7.68 3.92
CA ALA A 97 -11.96 -6.50 4.50
C ALA A 97 -13.46 -6.68 4.81
N SER A 98 -14.18 -7.47 4.01
CA SER A 98 -15.59 -7.79 4.26
C SER A 98 -15.82 -8.58 5.55
N GLU A 99 -14.81 -9.32 6.02
CA GLU A 99 -14.88 -10.17 7.20
C GLU A 99 -14.25 -9.54 8.44
N PHE A 100 -13.24 -8.70 8.24
CA PHE A 100 -12.36 -8.18 9.29
C PHE A 100 -13.12 -7.64 10.50
N ARG A 101 -14.04 -6.68 10.29
CA ARG A 101 -14.77 -6.05 11.39
C ARG A 101 -15.75 -6.98 12.12
N TYR A 102 -16.23 -8.05 11.43
CA TYR A 102 -17.21 -8.97 12.00
C TYR A 102 -16.56 -10.08 12.84
N ARG A 103 -15.24 -10.29 12.67
CA ARG A 103 -14.48 -11.25 13.47
C ARG A 103 -14.02 -10.72 14.81
N ASP A 104 -14.29 -9.44 15.11
CA ASP A 104 -13.80 -8.76 16.32
C ASP A 104 -12.29 -8.97 16.54
N PRO A 105 -11.44 -8.55 15.60
CA PRO A 105 -10.00 -8.81 15.64
C PRO A 105 -9.35 -8.09 16.82
N PHE A 106 -8.26 -8.67 17.34
CA PHE A 106 -7.47 -8.07 18.43
C PHE A 106 -6.68 -6.85 17.92
N VAL A 107 -7.34 -5.71 17.90
CA VAL A 107 -6.77 -4.41 17.50
C VAL A 107 -6.65 -3.51 18.72
N ASP A 108 -5.50 -2.89 18.88
CA ASP A 108 -5.14 -1.98 19.96
C ASP A 108 -4.17 -0.88 19.46
N GLU A 109 -3.70 -0.03 20.36
CA GLU A 109 -2.76 1.06 20.07
C GLU A 109 -1.36 0.59 19.64
N ASN A 110 -1.03 -0.69 19.83
CA ASN A 110 0.22 -1.30 19.36
C ASN A 110 0.04 -2.06 18.02
N THR A 111 -1.08 -1.86 17.36
CA THR A 111 -1.41 -2.46 16.07
C THR A 111 -1.14 -1.47 14.94
N LEU A 112 -0.45 -1.93 13.89
CA LEU A 112 -0.45 -1.25 12.60
C LEU A 112 -1.46 -1.94 11.67
N LEU A 113 -2.44 -1.19 11.16
CA LEU A 113 -3.32 -1.67 10.11
C LEU A 113 -2.84 -1.14 8.76
N ILE A 114 -2.47 -2.03 7.84
CA ILE A 114 -2.15 -1.69 6.44
C ILE A 114 -3.36 -2.02 5.59
N LEU A 115 -3.94 -1.02 4.96
CA LEU A 115 -5.07 -1.16 4.06
C LEU A 115 -4.63 -1.06 2.61
N VAL A 116 -5.10 -1.97 1.77
CA VAL A 116 -4.75 -1.96 0.35
C VAL A 116 -6.02 -1.84 -0.49
N SER A 117 -6.08 -0.79 -1.29
CA SER A 117 -7.20 -0.55 -2.21
C SER A 117 -6.73 0.29 -3.39
N GLN A 118 -6.90 -0.21 -4.61
CA GLN A 118 -6.54 0.54 -5.83
C GLN A 118 -7.28 1.88 -5.88
N SER A 119 -8.60 1.89 -5.72
CA SER A 119 -9.42 3.10 -5.76
C SER A 119 -9.36 3.94 -4.47
N GLY A 120 -9.07 3.30 -3.33
CA GLY A 120 -9.19 3.92 -2.02
C GLY A 120 -10.63 4.27 -1.60
N GLU A 121 -11.64 3.67 -2.27
CA GLU A 121 -13.07 3.92 -2.03
C GLU A 121 -13.85 2.63 -1.70
N THR A 122 -13.16 1.50 -1.50
CA THR A 122 -13.82 0.23 -1.18
C THR A 122 -14.49 0.30 0.19
N ALA A 123 -15.81 0.15 0.23
CA ALA A 123 -16.63 0.36 1.44
C ALA A 123 -16.18 -0.50 2.63
N ASP A 124 -15.91 -1.80 2.41
CA ASP A 124 -15.48 -2.71 3.48
C ASP A 124 -14.08 -2.36 4.00
N THR A 125 -13.18 -1.93 3.12
CA THR A 125 -11.83 -1.48 3.51
C THR A 125 -11.91 -0.19 4.32
N LEU A 126 -12.77 0.75 3.94
CA LEU A 126 -12.99 1.98 4.70
C LEU A 126 -13.65 1.70 6.07
N ALA A 127 -14.58 0.75 6.13
CA ALA A 127 -15.19 0.33 7.39
C ALA A 127 -14.16 -0.33 8.32
N SER A 128 -13.23 -1.13 7.77
CA SER A 128 -12.12 -1.73 8.52
C SER A 128 -11.14 -0.68 9.07
N LEU A 129 -10.86 0.38 8.29
CA LEU A 129 -10.08 1.53 8.73
C LEU A 129 -10.68 2.16 9.99
N ARG A 130 -11.96 2.53 9.90
CA ARG A 130 -12.67 3.22 11.00
C ARG A 130 -12.74 2.34 12.24
N TYR A 131 -13.06 1.05 12.07
CA TYR A 131 -13.06 0.07 13.15
C TYR A 131 -11.72 0.03 13.92
N ALA A 132 -10.59 -0.01 13.19
CA ALA A 132 -9.27 -0.08 13.80
C ALA A 132 -8.83 1.26 14.41
N LYS A 133 -9.16 2.37 13.76
CA LYS A 133 -8.85 3.72 14.24
C LYS A 133 -9.55 4.04 15.55
N GLU A 134 -10.80 3.62 15.72
CA GLU A 134 -11.55 3.74 16.98
C GLU A 134 -10.89 2.98 18.15
N ARG A 135 -10.03 1.99 17.85
CA ARG A 135 -9.29 1.18 18.83
C ARG A 135 -7.85 1.63 19.01
N GLY A 136 -7.48 2.76 18.44
CA GLY A 136 -6.16 3.38 18.60
C GLY A 136 -5.08 2.85 17.66
N ALA A 137 -5.41 1.95 16.72
CA ALA A 137 -4.43 1.45 15.76
C ALA A 137 -3.93 2.57 14.83
N ARG A 138 -2.64 2.52 14.48
CA ARG A 138 -2.09 3.36 13.42
C ARG A 138 -2.47 2.81 12.05
N ILE A 139 -2.82 3.68 11.14
CA ILE A 139 -3.33 3.32 9.82
C ILE A 139 -2.33 3.73 8.73
N LEU A 140 -1.85 2.75 7.96
CA LEU A 140 -1.11 2.96 6.72
C LEU A 140 -1.97 2.48 5.55
N SER A 141 -2.16 3.30 4.54
CA SER A 141 -2.86 2.87 3.31
C SER A 141 -1.92 2.77 2.12
N VAL A 142 -2.14 1.75 1.30
CA VAL A 142 -1.54 1.57 -0.03
C VAL A 142 -2.64 1.77 -1.06
N THR A 143 -2.61 2.88 -1.79
CA THR A 143 -3.67 3.25 -2.75
C THR A 143 -3.09 3.91 -3.99
N ASN A 144 -3.86 3.92 -5.09
CA ASN A 144 -3.45 4.56 -6.34
C ASN A 144 -4.08 5.95 -6.53
N VAL A 145 -5.20 6.22 -5.86
CA VAL A 145 -5.96 7.46 -6.06
C VAL A 145 -5.63 8.46 -4.96
N VAL A 146 -5.00 9.57 -5.37
CA VAL A 146 -4.69 10.68 -4.48
C VAL A 146 -5.98 11.31 -3.95
N GLY A 147 -6.01 11.56 -2.64
CA GLY A 147 -7.16 12.18 -1.98
C GLY A 147 -8.41 11.29 -1.89
N SER A 148 -8.27 9.98 -2.10
CA SER A 148 -9.36 9.03 -1.84
C SER A 148 -9.78 9.02 -0.37
N SER A 149 -10.97 8.48 -0.07
CA SER A 149 -11.50 8.44 1.30
C SER A 149 -10.57 7.70 2.26
N ILE A 150 -10.02 6.56 1.83
CA ILE A 150 -9.05 5.78 2.62
C ILE A 150 -7.78 6.61 2.85
N ALA A 151 -7.24 7.29 1.81
CA ALA A 151 -6.05 8.11 1.95
C ALA A 151 -6.24 9.29 2.94
N ARG A 152 -7.39 9.95 2.88
CA ARG A 152 -7.69 11.09 3.78
C ARG A 152 -7.87 10.68 5.24
N GLU A 153 -8.34 9.47 5.49
CA GLU A 153 -8.61 8.98 6.84
C GLU A 153 -7.42 8.21 7.45
N SER A 154 -6.37 7.89 6.66
CA SER A 154 -5.15 7.22 7.12
C SER A 154 -4.15 8.18 7.78
N ASP A 155 -3.29 7.65 8.64
CA ASP A 155 -2.20 8.40 9.27
C ASP A 155 -0.99 8.51 8.34
N ASP A 156 -0.74 7.45 7.56
CA ASP A 156 0.31 7.35 6.55
C ASP A 156 -0.26 6.81 5.24
N VAL A 157 0.28 7.24 4.10
CA VAL A 157 -0.20 6.82 2.77
C VAL A 157 0.97 6.47 1.86
N PHE A 158 0.88 5.33 1.20
CA PHE A 158 1.75 4.96 0.08
C PHE A 158 0.94 5.01 -1.21
N TYR A 159 1.24 5.97 -2.09
CA TYR A 159 0.63 6.03 -3.43
C TYR A 159 1.41 5.20 -4.42
N THR A 160 0.73 4.30 -5.14
CA THR A 160 1.38 3.38 -6.10
C THR A 160 1.76 4.05 -7.42
N TRP A 161 1.10 5.15 -7.79
CA TRP A 161 1.33 5.89 -9.05
C TRP A 161 1.23 5.02 -10.31
N ALA A 162 0.37 3.98 -10.28
CA ALA A 162 0.16 3.07 -11.41
C ALA A 162 -0.58 3.71 -12.60
N GLY A 163 -1.04 4.95 -12.45
CA GLY A 163 -1.95 5.58 -13.38
C GLY A 163 -3.38 4.99 -13.31
N PRO A 164 -4.32 5.47 -14.13
CA PRO A 164 -5.70 4.98 -14.10
C PRO A 164 -5.78 3.52 -14.53
N GLU A 165 -6.47 2.68 -13.76
CA GLU A 165 -6.82 1.31 -14.08
C GLU A 165 -8.34 1.23 -14.22
N ILE A 166 -8.83 0.90 -15.43
CA ILE A 166 -10.24 0.97 -15.82
C ILE A 166 -10.86 -0.43 -15.88
N SER A 167 -10.06 -1.45 -16.26
CA SER A 167 -10.54 -2.82 -16.30
C SER A 167 -10.91 -3.34 -14.91
N VAL A 168 -11.96 -4.16 -14.86
CA VAL A 168 -12.46 -4.73 -13.59
C VAL A 168 -11.44 -5.68 -12.99
N ALA A 169 -10.78 -6.52 -13.81
CA ALA A 169 -9.70 -7.38 -13.37
C ALA A 169 -8.41 -6.57 -13.25
N SER A 170 -7.87 -6.50 -12.05
CA SER A 170 -6.65 -5.73 -11.76
C SER A 170 -5.40 -6.40 -12.34
N THR A 171 -4.53 -5.60 -12.91
CA THR A 171 -3.24 -6.01 -13.48
C THR A 171 -2.10 -5.15 -12.95
N LYS A 172 -1.89 -3.96 -13.49
CA LYS A 172 -0.81 -3.05 -13.08
C LYS A 172 -0.92 -2.59 -11.64
N ALA A 173 -2.15 -2.35 -11.13
CA ALA A 173 -2.31 -1.96 -9.73
C ALA A 173 -1.85 -3.08 -8.79
N TYR A 174 -2.16 -4.35 -9.09
CA TYR A 174 -1.66 -5.49 -8.32
C TYR A 174 -0.13 -5.53 -8.30
N THR A 175 0.51 -5.41 -9.47
CA THR A 175 1.97 -5.45 -9.58
C THR A 175 2.63 -4.30 -8.82
N THR A 176 2.08 -3.09 -8.87
CA THR A 176 2.60 -1.95 -8.11
C THR A 176 2.36 -2.07 -6.60
N GLN A 177 1.29 -2.73 -6.17
CA GLN A 177 1.07 -3.07 -4.76
C GLN A 177 2.13 -4.04 -4.23
N LEU A 178 2.55 -5.03 -5.03
CA LEU A 178 3.67 -5.92 -4.65
C LEU A 178 4.95 -5.12 -4.42
N VAL A 179 5.31 -4.24 -5.35
CA VAL A 179 6.48 -3.35 -5.22
C VAL A 179 6.38 -2.49 -3.96
N SER A 180 5.18 -1.92 -3.71
CA SER A 180 4.94 -1.10 -2.51
C SER A 180 5.22 -1.86 -1.22
N PHE A 181 4.79 -3.11 -1.13
CA PHE A 181 5.05 -3.94 0.05
C PHE A 181 6.53 -4.25 0.26
N TYR A 182 7.29 -4.51 -0.81
CA TYR A 182 8.74 -4.70 -0.68
C TYR A 182 9.42 -3.42 -0.17
N MET A 183 9.05 -2.26 -0.71
CA MET A 183 9.60 -0.98 -0.26
C MET A 183 9.26 -0.67 1.19
N ILE A 184 8.01 -0.86 1.60
CA ILE A 184 7.56 -0.69 3.00
C ILE A 184 8.30 -1.64 3.94
N ALA A 185 8.43 -2.91 3.56
CA ALA A 185 9.11 -3.91 4.38
C ALA A 185 10.60 -3.59 4.57
N LEU A 186 11.28 -3.11 3.54
CA LEU A 186 12.69 -2.69 3.60
C LEU A 186 12.86 -1.40 4.41
N ASP A 187 12.00 -0.40 4.23
CA ASP A 187 12.01 0.82 5.04
C ASP A 187 11.83 0.51 6.53
N PHE A 188 10.86 -0.34 6.88
CA PHE A 188 10.65 -0.77 8.26
C PHE A 188 11.84 -1.55 8.81
N ALA A 189 12.44 -2.42 7.99
CA ALA A 189 13.59 -3.21 8.39
C ALA A 189 14.84 -2.36 8.67
N ILE A 190 15.10 -1.36 7.83
CA ILE A 190 16.18 -0.39 8.03
C ILE A 190 15.94 0.44 9.31
N LYS A 191 14.74 0.99 9.47
CA LYS A 191 14.37 1.78 10.65
C LYS A 191 14.50 0.98 11.94
N LYS A 192 14.10 -0.30 11.94
CA LYS A 192 14.23 -1.20 13.09
C LYS A 192 15.65 -1.76 13.29
N GLY A 193 16.52 -1.67 12.29
CA GLY A 193 17.85 -2.28 12.33
C GLY A 193 17.82 -3.80 12.25
N THR A 194 16.82 -4.40 11.61
CA THR A 194 16.68 -5.85 11.46
C THR A 194 17.40 -6.41 10.24
N ILE A 195 17.86 -5.55 9.33
CA ILE A 195 18.76 -5.86 8.22
C ILE A 195 19.97 -4.93 8.25
N THR A 196 21.10 -5.41 7.70
CA THR A 196 22.31 -4.59 7.58
C THR A 196 22.22 -3.67 6.37
N ARG A 197 23.02 -2.60 6.37
CA ARG A 197 23.15 -1.72 5.21
C ARG A 197 23.71 -2.43 3.98
N GLU A 198 24.62 -3.38 4.17
CA GLU A 198 25.17 -4.23 3.11
C GLU A 198 24.06 -5.02 2.42
N PHE A 199 23.26 -5.77 3.20
CA PHE A 199 22.11 -6.52 2.67
C PHE A 199 21.09 -5.63 1.94
N TYR A 200 20.90 -4.41 2.44
CA TYR A 200 19.97 -3.46 1.81
C TYR A 200 20.45 -2.99 0.42
N ASN A 201 21.77 -2.89 0.21
CA ASN A 201 22.39 -2.43 -1.03
C ASN A 201 22.56 -3.55 -2.09
N GLU A 202 22.37 -4.82 -1.74
CA GLU A 202 22.32 -5.98 -2.65
C GLU A 202 20.96 -6.12 -3.36
#